data_1a62f88af2b5abd742205d42d104fb2d
#
_entry.id   1a62f88af2b5abd742205d42d104fb2d
#
_cell.length_a   1.000
_cell.length_b   1.000
_cell.length_c   1.000
_cell.angle_alpha   90.00
_cell.angle_beta   90.00
_cell.angle_gamma   90.00
#
_symmetry.space_group_name_H-M   'P 1'
#
loop_
_entity.id
_entity.type
_entity.pdbx_description
1 polymer ?
#
loop_
_entity_poly.entity_id
_entity_poly.type
_entity_poly.pdbx_seq_one_letter_code
_entity_poly.pdbx_strand_id
1 'polypeptide(L)'
;AFYGLNKMQLLMEKQHNRGQDGAGIANIKLDMQPGERYISRARSIDKNPIQDLFGQIGSRFNQLASESPDKLKDVAYLKKHTGFTGELFLGHLRYGTFGRNSIESCHPFLRQNNWMTRNLVLAGNFNLTNVDELFDSLLAIGQHPKEMSDTVTVLEKIGHFLDVENDRLYAKFKSEGFSKPEISSKISEHLDLVSVLQKSANKWDGGYVMAGLIGHGDAFVLRDPAGIRPAFYYEDEEIVVVASERPVIQTVFNLKEHQVNELAPGSALLIPKHGPIAEKEILPQLTIKKCSFERIYFSRGSDADIYKERKNLGRYIVPQVMKAIQGDIEHTVFSFIPNTAEVSFYGMMKGVEDYHNLEKANSILALGPNPSSESITKIIEGRARIEKIAIKDAKLRTFITQDDSRDDLVTHVYDITYGCIVPHRDNIVVIDDSIVRGTTLKKSIL
;
A
#
# COMPACT_ATOMS: atom_id res chain seq x y z
N ALA A 1 -19.31 0.17 15.86
CA ALA A 1 -19.43 -0.18 14.44
C ALA A 1 -19.06 1.00 13.53
N PHE A 2 -19.75 2.14 13.67
CA PHE A 2 -19.53 3.30 12.79
C PHE A 2 -18.10 3.84 12.85
N TYR A 3 -17.48 3.87 14.02
CA TYR A 3 -16.10 4.34 14.17
C TYR A 3 -15.13 3.52 13.32
N GLY A 4 -15.14 2.20 13.46
CA GLY A 4 -14.25 1.30 12.71
C GLY A 4 -14.50 1.36 11.20
N LEU A 5 -15.78 1.40 10.78
CA LEU A 5 -16.16 1.47 9.38
C LEU A 5 -15.70 2.79 8.73
N ASN A 6 -15.93 3.93 9.41
CA ASN A 6 -15.51 5.25 8.93
C ASN A 6 -13.97 5.37 8.88
N LYS A 7 -13.27 4.84 9.89
CA LYS A 7 -11.80 4.84 9.89
C LYS A 7 -11.23 3.96 8.77
N MET A 8 -11.84 2.80 8.52
CA MET A 8 -11.45 1.94 7.41
C MET A 8 -11.68 2.61 6.05
N GLN A 9 -12.81 3.28 5.86
CA GLN A 9 -13.06 4.06 4.64
C GLN A 9 -11.98 5.12 4.43
N LEU A 10 -11.67 5.92 5.45
CA LEU A 10 -10.61 6.93 5.37
C LEU A 10 -9.24 6.34 5.07
N LEU A 11 -8.88 5.20 5.70
CA LEU A 11 -7.64 4.48 5.41
C LEU A 11 -7.57 4.05 3.94
N MET A 12 -8.65 3.50 3.39
CA MET A 12 -8.72 3.08 1.99
C MET A 12 -8.68 4.28 1.03
N GLU A 13 -9.44 5.34 1.29
CA GLU A 13 -9.41 6.57 0.50
C GLU A 13 -8.02 7.23 0.48
N LYS A 14 -7.33 7.25 1.62
CA LYS A 14 -5.96 7.78 1.70
C LYS A 14 -4.94 6.89 0.99
N GLN A 15 -5.23 5.63 0.75
CA GLN A 15 -4.37 4.68 0.01
C GLN A 15 -4.85 4.43 -1.43
N HIS A 16 -5.82 5.18 -1.96
CA HIS A 16 -6.38 4.95 -3.30
C HIS A 16 -5.33 4.95 -4.42
N ASN A 17 -4.20 5.63 -4.23
CA ASN A 17 -3.07 5.62 -5.17
C ASN A 17 -2.40 4.24 -5.31
N ARG A 18 -2.59 3.34 -4.35
CA ARG A 18 -2.02 1.98 -4.37
C ARG A 18 -2.87 0.97 -5.14
N GLY A 19 -4.14 1.27 -5.39
CA GLY A 19 -5.02 0.43 -6.18
C GLY A 19 -6.33 1.13 -6.51
N GLN A 20 -6.70 1.11 -7.79
CA GLN A 20 -7.89 1.78 -8.32
C GLN A 20 -8.80 0.84 -9.11
N ASP A 21 -8.36 -0.40 -9.36
CA ASP A 21 -9.06 -1.37 -10.22
C ASP A 21 -10.06 -2.23 -9.45
N GLY A 22 -10.07 -2.09 -8.14
CA GLY A 22 -11.02 -2.77 -7.26
C GLY A 22 -10.77 -2.46 -5.79
N ALA A 23 -11.78 -2.67 -4.98
CA ALA A 23 -11.73 -2.54 -3.54
C ALA A 23 -12.49 -3.68 -2.86
N GLY A 24 -12.05 -4.05 -1.66
CA GLY A 24 -12.78 -5.02 -0.87
C GLY A 24 -12.55 -4.84 0.62
N ILE A 25 -13.53 -5.28 1.38
CA ILE A 25 -13.53 -5.21 2.84
C ILE A 25 -14.10 -6.50 3.42
N ALA A 26 -13.50 -6.96 4.49
CA ALA A 26 -14.07 -7.98 5.36
C ALA A 26 -14.16 -7.47 6.79
N ASN A 27 -15.08 -8.06 7.55
CA ASN A 27 -15.30 -7.73 8.94
C ASN A 27 -15.67 -9.01 9.71
N ILE A 28 -15.09 -9.16 10.91
CA ILE A 28 -15.42 -10.23 11.84
C ILE A 28 -16.05 -9.63 13.10
N LYS A 29 -17.17 -10.20 13.52
CA LYS A 29 -17.86 -9.89 14.77
C LYS A 29 -17.40 -10.88 15.83
N LEU A 30 -16.94 -10.37 16.95
CA LEU A 30 -16.55 -11.20 18.11
C LEU A 30 -17.78 -11.64 18.90
N ASP A 31 -17.67 -12.74 19.63
CA ASP A 31 -18.63 -13.23 20.61
C ASP A 31 -20.05 -13.47 20.09
N MET A 32 -20.15 -13.91 18.83
CA MET A 32 -21.43 -14.28 18.21
C MET A 32 -21.85 -15.69 18.60
N GLN A 33 -23.16 -15.89 18.73
CA GLN A 33 -23.72 -17.21 19.08
C GLN A 33 -23.71 -18.16 17.86
N PRO A 34 -23.64 -19.48 18.08
CA PRO A 34 -23.81 -20.46 17.00
C PRO A 34 -25.09 -20.20 16.19
N GLY A 35 -24.97 -20.21 14.87
CA GLY A 35 -26.07 -19.90 13.95
C GLY A 35 -26.19 -18.41 13.56
N GLU A 36 -25.46 -17.52 14.20
CA GLU A 36 -25.39 -16.11 13.86
C GLU A 36 -24.22 -15.84 12.90
N ARG A 37 -24.47 -15.01 11.88
CA ARG A 37 -23.42 -14.64 10.90
C ARG A 37 -22.41 -13.70 11.53
N TYR A 38 -21.13 -14.12 11.60
CA TYR A 38 -20.06 -13.34 12.20
C TYR A 38 -19.02 -12.83 11.19
N ILE A 39 -18.97 -13.34 9.97
CA ILE A 39 -18.09 -12.85 8.89
C ILE A 39 -18.93 -12.12 7.86
N SER A 40 -18.55 -10.90 7.54
CA SER A 40 -19.09 -10.11 6.43
C SER A 40 -17.96 -9.81 5.46
N ARG A 41 -18.23 -9.91 4.14
CA ARG A 41 -17.28 -9.56 3.08
C ARG A 41 -18.02 -8.89 1.93
N ALA A 42 -17.46 -7.79 1.42
CA ALA A 42 -17.91 -7.12 0.22
C ALA A 42 -16.71 -6.74 -0.67
N ARG A 43 -16.92 -6.74 -1.97
CA ARG A 43 -15.90 -6.42 -2.98
C ARG A 43 -16.54 -5.65 -4.11
N SER A 44 -15.80 -4.75 -4.75
CA SER A 44 -16.22 -3.98 -5.91
C SER A 44 -15.11 -3.85 -6.92
N ILE A 45 -15.46 -3.91 -8.20
CA ILE A 45 -14.61 -3.60 -9.36
C ILE A 45 -15.23 -2.49 -10.21
N ASP A 46 -16.14 -1.71 -9.61
CA ASP A 46 -16.74 -0.53 -10.24
C ASP A 46 -15.66 0.51 -10.58
N LYS A 47 -16.01 1.47 -11.43
CA LYS A 47 -15.13 2.60 -11.79
C LYS A 47 -14.65 3.40 -10.57
N ASN A 48 -15.48 3.48 -9.52
CA ASN A 48 -15.15 4.09 -8.24
C ASN A 48 -15.34 3.08 -7.11
N PRO A 49 -14.46 2.06 -7.00
CA PRO A 49 -14.72 0.87 -6.21
C PRO A 49 -14.86 1.13 -4.71
N ILE A 50 -14.17 2.13 -4.15
CA ILE A 50 -14.29 2.50 -2.72
C ILE A 50 -15.68 3.11 -2.47
N GLN A 51 -16.12 4.04 -3.31
CA GLN A 51 -17.41 4.70 -3.15
C GLN A 51 -18.57 3.73 -3.31
N ASP A 52 -18.50 2.84 -4.31
CA ASP A 52 -19.49 1.78 -4.51
C ASP A 52 -19.57 0.86 -3.30
N LEU A 53 -18.43 0.37 -2.82
CA LEU A 53 -18.32 -0.54 -1.69
C LEU A 53 -18.94 0.05 -0.40
N PHE A 54 -18.55 1.27 -0.03
CA PHE A 54 -19.05 1.92 1.18
C PHE A 54 -20.48 2.46 1.00
N GLY A 55 -20.89 2.79 -0.23
CA GLY A 55 -22.27 3.09 -0.59
C GLY A 55 -23.21 1.90 -0.36
N GLN A 56 -22.83 0.71 -0.81
CA GLN A 56 -23.60 -0.54 -0.58
C GLN A 56 -23.70 -0.86 0.92
N ILE A 57 -22.62 -0.70 1.68
CA ILE A 57 -22.64 -0.92 3.14
C ILE A 57 -23.50 0.15 3.81
N GLY A 58 -23.32 1.42 3.47
CA GLY A 58 -24.02 2.56 4.05
C GLY A 58 -25.55 2.52 3.79
N SER A 59 -25.99 2.03 2.63
CA SER A 59 -27.41 1.93 2.28
C SER A 59 -28.21 1.11 3.30
N ARG A 60 -27.63 0.04 3.83
CA ARG A 60 -28.25 -0.81 4.86
C ARG A 60 -28.42 -0.07 6.19
N PHE A 61 -27.45 0.76 6.56
CA PHE A 61 -27.56 1.60 7.76
C PHE A 61 -28.56 2.73 7.57
N ASN A 62 -28.59 3.35 6.39
CA ASN A 62 -29.56 4.40 6.05
C ASN A 62 -30.98 3.85 6.04
N GLN A 63 -31.21 2.65 5.51
CA GLN A 63 -32.50 1.98 5.59
C GLN A 63 -32.91 1.75 7.06
N LEU A 64 -32.02 1.22 7.89
CA LEU A 64 -32.31 1.00 9.30
C LEU A 64 -32.57 2.32 10.03
N ALA A 65 -31.87 3.41 9.67
CA ALA A 65 -32.07 4.74 10.23
C ALA A 65 -33.47 5.30 9.92
N SER A 66 -34.00 5.02 8.73
CA SER A 66 -35.34 5.46 8.33
C SER A 66 -36.47 4.61 8.93
N GLU A 67 -36.26 3.28 9.03
CA GLU A 67 -37.28 2.35 9.48
C GLU A 67 -37.35 2.22 11.02
N SER A 68 -36.20 2.28 11.69
CA SER A 68 -36.07 2.00 13.13
C SER A 68 -34.86 2.68 13.75
N PRO A 69 -34.83 4.02 13.90
CA PRO A 69 -33.65 4.78 14.32
C PRO A 69 -33.11 4.38 15.69
N ASP A 70 -33.96 3.92 16.62
CA ASP A 70 -33.52 3.47 17.95
C ASP A 70 -32.63 2.23 17.89
N LYS A 71 -32.81 1.37 16.89
CA LYS A 71 -32.00 0.17 16.68
C LYS A 71 -30.55 0.48 16.29
N LEU A 72 -30.26 1.68 15.78
CA LEU A 72 -28.89 2.11 15.52
C LEU A 72 -28.06 2.31 16.80
N LYS A 73 -28.71 2.50 17.94
CA LYS A 73 -28.04 2.62 19.25
C LYS A 73 -27.92 1.29 19.98
N ASP A 74 -28.63 0.27 19.52
CA ASP A 74 -28.58 -1.08 20.09
C ASP A 74 -27.46 -1.89 19.45
N VAL A 75 -26.33 -2.02 20.18
CA VAL A 75 -25.16 -2.77 19.71
C VAL A 75 -25.46 -4.25 19.49
N ALA A 76 -26.24 -4.88 20.35
CA ALA A 76 -26.58 -6.29 20.26
C ALA A 76 -27.45 -6.54 19.02
N TYR A 77 -28.44 -5.69 18.80
CA TYR A 77 -29.28 -5.74 17.58
C TYR A 77 -28.44 -5.56 16.30
N LEU A 78 -27.57 -4.55 16.28
CA LEU A 78 -26.70 -4.29 15.12
C LEU A 78 -25.78 -5.48 14.82
N LYS A 79 -25.12 -6.02 15.85
CA LYS A 79 -24.25 -7.21 15.68
C LYS A 79 -25.01 -8.39 15.10
N LYS A 80 -26.23 -8.64 15.56
CA LYS A 80 -27.05 -9.77 15.14
C LYS A 80 -27.61 -9.60 13.70
N HIS A 81 -28.09 -8.41 13.37
CA HIS A 81 -28.92 -8.20 12.16
C HIS A 81 -28.23 -7.44 11.04
N THR A 82 -27.11 -6.76 11.29
CA THR A 82 -26.44 -5.90 10.30
C THR A 82 -25.02 -6.39 10.05
N GLY A 83 -24.60 -6.46 8.78
CA GLY A 83 -23.21 -6.75 8.40
C GLY A 83 -22.28 -5.58 8.71
N PHE A 84 -20.98 -5.84 8.78
CA PHE A 84 -19.93 -4.85 9.01
C PHE A 84 -20.04 -4.07 10.33
N THR A 85 -20.54 -4.72 11.36
CA THR A 85 -20.71 -4.17 12.71
C THR A 85 -19.79 -4.80 13.75
N GLY A 86 -18.81 -5.59 13.29
CA GLY A 86 -17.85 -6.26 14.16
C GLY A 86 -16.63 -5.41 14.49
N GLU A 87 -15.73 -6.01 15.22
CA GLU A 87 -14.54 -5.39 15.79
C GLU A 87 -13.32 -5.44 14.86
N LEU A 88 -13.18 -6.50 14.05
CA LEU A 88 -12.05 -6.67 13.14
C LEU A 88 -12.43 -6.26 11.71
N PHE A 89 -11.58 -5.47 11.09
CA PHE A 89 -11.73 -5.05 9.70
C PHE A 89 -10.48 -5.36 8.90
N LEU A 90 -10.64 -5.81 7.66
CA LEU A 90 -9.55 -6.02 6.70
C LEU A 90 -9.96 -5.41 5.35
N GLY A 91 -9.30 -4.31 4.97
CA GLY A 91 -9.50 -3.62 3.70
C GLY A 91 -8.37 -3.90 2.72
N HIS A 92 -8.68 -3.89 1.43
CA HIS A 92 -7.70 -4.04 0.35
C HIS A 92 -8.11 -3.22 -0.87
N LEU A 93 -7.11 -2.63 -1.51
CA LEU A 93 -7.23 -1.93 -2.79
C LEU A 93 -6.45 -2.70 -3.85
N ARG A 94 -7.14 -3.08 -4.93
CA ARG A 94 -6.55 -3.86 -6.01
C ARG A 94 -5.88 -2.93 -7.03
N TYR A 95 -4.68 -3.32 -7.43
CA TYR A 95 -3.96 -2.80 -8.56
C TYR A 95 -3.77 -3.94 -9.58
N GLY A 96 -4.46 -3.88 -10.70
CA GLY A 96 -4.52 -4.95 -11.69
C GLY A 96 -3.28 -4.98 -12.60
N THR A 97 -2.15 -5.44 -12.09
CA THR A 97 -0.93 -5.61 -12.90
C THR A 97 -0.93 -6.88 -13.75
N PHE A 98 -1.74 -7.87 -13.38
CA PHE A 98 -1.79 -9.18 -14.03
C PHE A 98 -3.22 -9.74 -14.09
N GLY A 99 -3.59 -10.32 -15.24
CA GLY A 99 -4.88 -10.98 -15.46
C GLY A 99 -6.04 -10.01 -15.74
N ARG A 100 -7.22 -10.58 -16.07
CA ARG A 100 -8.44 -9.79 -16.27
C ARG A 100 -8.92 -9.19 -14.95
N ASN A 101 -9.44 -7.97 -15.00
CA ASN A 101 -10.08 -7.37 -13.84
C ASN A 101 -11.40 -8.09 -13.56
N SER A 102 -11.39 -8.96 -12.54
CA SER A 102 -12.56 -9.74 -12.13
C SER A 102 -12.77 -9.63 -10.64
N ILE A 103 -14.02 -9.79 -10.21
CA ILE A 103 -14.39 -9.77 -8.80
C ILE A 103 -13.76 -10.92 -8.02
N GLU A 104 -13.49 -12.06 -8.69
CA GLU A 104 -12.87 -13.25 -8.11
C GLU A 104 -11.44 -12.96 -7.65
N SER A 105 -10.72 -12.13 -8.39
CA SER A 105 -9.35 -11.74 -8.05
C SER A 105 -9.26 -10.57 -7.07
N CYS A 106 -10.40 -10.04 -6.59
CA CYS A 106 -10.44 -8.94 -5.65
C CYS A 106 -10.38 -9.44 -4.20
N HIS A 107 -9.39 -8.98 -3.45
CA HIS A 107 -9.26 -9.27 -2.01
C HIS A 107 -10.36 -8.54 -1.18
N PRO A 108 -10.62 -8.98 0.07
CA PRO A 108 -10.09 -10.16 0.77
C PRO A 108 -10.64 -11.48 0.27
N PHE A 109 -9.80 -12.53 0.33
CA PHE A 109 -10.22 -13.91 0.11
C PHE A 109 -10.71 -14.52 1.41
N LEU A 110 -11.60 -15.52 1.30
CA LEU A 110 -12.21 -16.19 2.45
C LEU A 110 -12.17 -17.70 2.26
N ARG A 111 -11.53 -18.38 3.18
CA ARG A 111 -11.61 -19.82 3.38
C ARG A 111 -12.59 -20.10 4.52
N GLN A 112 -13.64 -20.83 4.22
CA GLN A 112 -14.73 -21.12 5.16
C GLN A 112 -14.71 -22.56 5.68
N ASN A 113 -15.01 -22.69 6.97
CA ASN A 113 -15.16 -23.96 7.66
C ASN A 113 -16.23 -23.80 8.75
N ASN A 114 -16.81 -24.91 9.23
CA ASN A 114 -17.76 -24.91 10.36
C ASN A 114 -17.11 -24.63 11.72
N TRP A 115 -15.78 -24.75 11.82
CA TRP A 115 -15.02 -24.40 13.00
C TRP A 115 -14.51 -22.96 12.87
N MET A 116 -14.81 -22.10 13.85
CA MET A 116 -14.39 -20.69 13.81
C MET A 116 -12.86 -20.56 13.66
N THR A 117 -12.10 -21.38 14.39
CA THR A 117 -10.64 -21.39 14.37
C THR A 117 -10.02 -21.85 13.05
N ARG A 118 -10.81 -22.41 12.11
CA ARG A 118 -10.36 -22.79 10.76
C ARG A 118 -10.81 -21.83 9.67
N ASN A 119 -11.60 -20.80 10.00
CA ASN A 119 -11.95 -19.76 9.05
C ASN A 119 -10.81 -18.77 8.94
N LEU A 120 -10.44 -18.44 7.70
CA LEU A 120 -9.36 -17.50 7.39
C LEU A 120 -9.85 -16.50 6.35
N VAL A 121 -9.78 -15.21 6.69
CA VAL A 121 -9.90 -14.09 5.76
C VAL A 121 -8.50 -13.58 5.49
N LEU A 122 -8.10 -13.47 4.22
CA LEU A 122 -6.74 -13.08 3.82
C LEU A 122 -6.76 -11.96 2.79
N ALA A 123 -5.92 -10.97 2.99
CA ALA A 123 -5.59 -9.97 1.98
C ALA A 123 -4.09 -9.63 2.06
N GLY A 124 -3.53 -9.16 0.95
CA GLY A 124 -2.14 -8.75 0.97
C GLY A 124 -1.66 -8.14 -0.34
N ASN A 125 -0.51 -7.50 -0.24
CA ASN A 125 0.29 -7.05 -1.38
C ASN A 125 1.48 -7.99 -1.48
N PHE A 126 1.43 -8.92 -2.42
CA PHE A 126 2.48 -9.90 -2.60
C PHE A 126 2.67 -10.28 -4.07
N ASN A 127 3.88 -10.68 -4.38
CA ASN A 127 4.29 -11.25 -5.64
C ASN A 127 5.35 -12.31 -5.33
N LEU A 128 4.94 -13.57 -5.37
CA LEU A 128 5.81 -14.71 -5.14
C LEU A 128 6.43 -15.15 -6.46
N THR A 129 7.73 -15.43 -6.45
CA THR A 129 8.48 -15.82 -7.65
C THR A 129 8.35 -17.30 -7.96
N ASN A 130 7.96 -18.12 -6.96
CA ASN A 130 7.88 -19.58 -7.05
C ASN A 130 6.47 -20.15 -6.81
N VAL A 131 5.44 -19.47 -7.34
CA VAL A 131 4.02 -19.85 -7.15
C VAL A 131 3.78 -21.29 -7.63
N ASP A 132 4.34 -21.67 -8.78
CA ASP A 132 4.19 -23.01 -9.38
C ASP A 132 4.69 -24.10 -8.43
N GLU A 133 5.91 -23.94 -7.89
CA GLU A 133 6.48 -24.87 -6.91
C GLU A 133 5.63 -24.99 -5.64
N LEU A 134 5.12 -23.86 -5.16
CA LEU A 134 4.25 -23.83 -3.98
C LEU A 134 2.90 -24.49 -4.25
N PHE A 135 2.34 -24.29 -5.44
CA PHE A 135 1.12 -24.95 -5.88
C PHE A 135 1.28 -26.47 -5.97
N ASP A 136 2.37 -26.94 -6.61
CA ASP A 136 2.71 -28.36 -6.67
C ASP A 136 2.86 -28.98 -5.28
N SER A 137 3.40 -28.22 -4.32
CA SER A 137 3.48 -28.67 -2.93
C SER A 137 2.11 -28.91 -2.27
N LEU A 138 1.08 -28.16 -2.66
CA LEU A 138 -0.31 -28.38 -2.20
C LEU A 138 -0.89 -29.63 -2.84
N LEU A 139 -0.65 -29.86 -4.14
CA LEU A 139 -1.08 -31.09 -4.81
C LEU A 139 -0.44 -32.34 -4.19
N ALA A 140 0.86 -32.25 -3.84
CA ALA A 140 1.60 -33.36 -3.22
C ALA A 140 1.04 -33.78 -1.85
N ILE A 141 0.41 -32.87 -1.10
CA ILE A 141 -0.26 -33.17 0.17
C ILE A 141 -1.75 -33.53 0.01
N GLY A 142 -2.21 -33.74 -1.25
CA GLY A 142 -3.57 -34.18 -1.56
C GLY A 142 -4.62 -33.06 -1.63
N GLN A 143 -4.22 -31.80 -1.67
CA GLN A 143 -5.16 -30.70 -1.87
C GLN A 143 -5.54 -30.53 -3.34
N HIS A 144 -6.68 -29.91 -3.59
CA HIS A 144 -7.19 -29.63 -4.94
C HIS A 144 -7.68 -28.17 -5.02
N PRO A 145 -6.75 -27.17 -5.06
CA PRO A 145 -7.12 -25.77 -5.12
C PRO A 145 -7.94 -25.43 -6.37
N LYS A 146 -8.85 -24.46 -6.26
CA LYS A 146 -9.80 -24.10 -7.32
C LYS A 146 -9.12 -23.51 -8.56
N GLU A 147 -8.04 -22.79 -8.36
CA GLU A 147 -7.30 -22.08 -9.40
C GLU A 147 -5.85 -21.92 -8.99
N MET A 148 -4.99 -21.74 -9.98
CA MET A 148 -3.58 -21.50 -9.81
C MET A 148 -3.33 -19.99 -9.77
N SER A 149 -3.27 -19.42 -8.57
CA SER A 149 -2.90 -18.03 -8.33
C SER A 149 -2.08 -17.95 -7.05
N ASP A 150 -1.24 -16.92 -6.91
CA ASP A 150 -0.45 -16.69 -5.71
C ASP A 150 -1.35 -16.56 -4.47
N THR A 151 -2.47 -15.84 -4.59
CA THR A 151 -3.41 -15.61 -3.48
C THR A 151 -4.06 -16.91 -3.01
N VAL A 152 -4.56 -17.75 -3.93
CA VAL A 152 -5.18 -19.03 -3.58
C VAL A 152 -4.15 -19.98 -3.01
N THR A 153 -2.96 -20.05 -3.61
CA THR A 153 -1.85 -20.89 -3.14
C THR A 153 -1.47 -20.54 -1.70
N VAL A 154 -1.33 -19.25 -1.38
CA VAL A 154 -1.02 -18.77 -0.03
C VAL A 154 -2.16 -19.06 0.95
N LEU A 155 -3.41 -18.76 0.55
CA LEU A 155 -4.59 -18.98 1.39
C LEU A 155 -4.71 -20.47 1.80
N GLU A 156 -4.58 -21.37 0.82
CA GLU A 156 -4.71 -22.80 1.08
C GLU A 156 -3.51 -23.37 1.86
N LYS A 157 -2.32 -22.81 1.64
CA LYS A 157 -1.14 -23.23 2.42
C LYS A 157 -1.24 -22.83 3.89
N ILE A 158 -1.67 -21.59 4.19
CA ILE A 158 -1.95 -21.15 5.56
C ILE A 158 -3.11 -21.97 6.14
N GLY A 159 -4.18 -22.16 5.37
CA GLY A 159 -5.34 -22.95 5.75
C GLY A 159 -5.01 -24.40 6.11
N HIS A 160 -4.12 -25.03 5.36
CA HIS A 160 -3.63 -26.39 5.66
C HIS A 160 -2.96 -26.47 7.04
N PHE A 161 -2.00 -25.60 7.33
CA PHE A 161 -1.31 -25.62 8.61
C PHE A 161 -2.19 -25.17 9.77
N LEU A 162 -3.18 -24.31 9.48
CA LEU A 162 -4.24 -23.97 10.43
C LEU A 162 -5.08 -25.20 10.79
N ASP A 163 -5.45 -26.04 9.81
CA ASP A 163 -6.17 -27.28 10.05
C ASP A 163 -5.32 -28.28 10.84
N VAL A 164 -4.05 -28.46 10.48
CA VAL A 164 -3.12 -29.36 11.20
C VAL A 164 -2.99 -28.94 12.68
N GLU A 165 -2.87 -27.66 12.96
CA GLU A 165 -2.76 -27.16 14.32
C GLU A 165 -4.08 -27.35 15.10
N ASN A 166 -5.23 -27.12 14.48
CA ASN A 166 -6.54 -27.40 15.06
C ASN A 166 -6.69 -28.91 15.40
N ASP A 167 -6.28 -29.81 14.48
CA ASP A 167 -6.37 -31.26 14.72
C ASP A 167 -5.46 -31.71 15.86
N ARG A 168 -4.26 -31.15 15.94
CA ARG A 168 -3.31 -31.39 17.05
C ARG A 168 -3.91 -31.00 18.40
N LEU A 169 -4.47 -29.79 18.49
CA LEU A 169 -5.08 -29.29 19.71
C LEU A 169 -6.36 -30.07 20.07
N TYR A 170 -7.15 -30.42 19.05
CA TYR A 170 -8.33 -31.27 19.26
C TYR A 170 -7.97 -32.63 19.88
N ALA A 171 -6.96 -33.31 19.32
CA ALA A 171 -6.51 -34.59 19.85
C ALA A 171 -5.98 -34.46 21.28
N LYS A 172 -5.19 -33.42 21.58
CA LYS A 172 -4.70 -33.09 22.92
C LYS A 172 -5.83 -32.96 23.91
N PHE A 173 -6.76 -32.00 23.71
CA PHE A 173 -7.83 -31.72 24.66
C PHE A 173 -8.84 -32.86 24.78
N LYS A 174 -9.05 -33.63 23.72
CA LYS A 174 -9.85 -34.83 23.77
C LYS A 174 -9.23 -35.89 24.69
N SER A 175 -7.90 -36.08 24.64
CA SER A 175 -7.17 -36.99 25.53
C SER A 175 -7.17 -36.55 27.00
N GLU A 176 -7.32 -35.25 27.23
CA GLU A 176 -7.46 -34.62 28.55
C GLU A 176 -8.90 -34.71 29.12
N GLY A 177 -9.86 -35.24 28.33
CA GLY A 177 -11.23 -35.51 28.75
C GLY A 177 -12.22 -34.38 28.58
N PHE A 178 -11.86 -33.30 27.85
CA PHE A 178 -12.78 -32.19 27.58
C PHE A 178 -13.91 -32.60 26.61
N SER A 179 -15.10 -32.02 26.80
CA SER A 179 -16.22 -32.14 25.87
C SER A 179 -15.96 -31.38 24.56
N LYS A 180 -16.65 -31.76 23.47
CA LYS A 180 -16.47 -31.09 22.16
C LYS A 180 -16.68 -29.57 22.18
N PRO A 181 -17.70 -29.00 22.86
CA PRO A 181 -17.83 -27.54 22.99
C PRO A 181 -16.67 -26.90 23.75
N GLU A 182 -16.19 -27.51 24.85
CA GLU A 182 -15.03 -27.02 25.61
C GLU A 182 -13.75 -27.07 24.75
N ILE A 183 -13.55 -28.15 23.97
CA ILE A 183 -12.42 -28.26 23.06
C ILE A 183 -12.40 -27.08 22.05
N SER A 184 -13.56 -26.68 21.51
CA SER A 184 -13.64 -25.54 20.58
C SER A 184 -13.15 -24.24 21.22
N SER A 185 -13.56 -23.96 22.46
CA SER A 185 -13.04 -22.81 23.23
C SER A 185 -11.55 -22.92 23.50
N LYS A 186 -11.10 -24.08 23.96
CA LYS A 186 -9.68 -24.35 24.23
C LYS A 186 -8.78 -24.21 23.00
N ILE A 187 -9.23 -24.60 21.81
CA ILE A 187 -8.48 -24.40 20.57
C ILE A 187 -8.32 -22.90 20.32
N SER A 188 -9.37 -22.10 20.48
CA SER A 188 -9.28 -20.64 20.28
C SER A 188 -8.31 -19.94 21.25
N GLU A 189 -8.16 -20.47 22.46
CA GLU A 189 -7.26 -19.94 23.49
C GLU A 189 -5.79 -20.36 23.28
N HIS A 190 -5.54 -21.46 22.58
CA HIS A 190 -4.21 -22.09 22.49
C HIS A 190 -3.68 -22.23 21.05
N LEU A 191 -4.33 -21.61 20.07
CA LEU A 191 -3.92 -21.66 18.68
C LEU A 191 -2.55 -21.01 18.50
N ASP A 192 -1.55 -21.80 18.06
CA ASP A 192 -0.18 -21.30 17.83
C ASP A 192 -0.03 -20.74 16.42
N LEU A 193 -0.37 -19.47 16.25
CA LEU A 193 -0.20 -18.78 14.96
C LEU A 193 1.27 -18.64 14.54
N VAL A 194 2.24 -18.60 15.47
CA VAL A 194 3.66 -18.56 15.11
C VAL A 194 4.03 -19.82 14.36
N SER A 195 3.71 -20.99 14.93
CA SER A 195 3.97 -22.30 14.29
C SER A 195 3.25 -22.43 12.94
N VAL A 196 2.00 -21.99 12.86
CA VAL A 196 1.21 -21.99 11.61
C VAL A 196 1.91 -21.14 10.54
N LEU A 197 2.31 -19.92 10.86
CA LEU A 197 2.96 -19.01 9.91
C LEU A 197 4.36 -19.48 9.50
N GLN A 198 5.16 -19.98 10.44
CA GLN A 198 6.49 -20.53 10.14
C GLN A 198 6.43 -21.69 9.16
N LYS A 199 5.50 -22.63 9.37
CA LYS A 199 5.30 -23.77 8.47
C LYS A 199 4.76 -23.33 7.11
N SER A 200 3.86 -22.37 7.10
CA SER A 200 3.24 -21.84 5.87
C SER A 200 4.24 -21.07 5.02
N ALA A 201 5.00 -20.18 5.63
CA ALA A 201 5.94 -19.29 4.93
C ALA A 201 7.24 -19.99 4.52
N ASN A 202 7.45 -21.24 4.97
CA ASN A 202 8.60 -22.03 4.53
C ASN A 202 8.62 -22.16 3.01
N LYS A 203 9.75 -21.80 2.41
CA LYS A 203 10.00 -21.75 0.95
C LYS A 203 9.29 -20.63 0.19
N TRP A 204 8.63 -19.67 0.83
CA TRP A 204 8.11 -18.51 0.10
C TRP A 204 9.27 -17.63 -0.37
N ASP A 205 9.31 -17.38 -1.67
CA ASP A 205 10.27 -16.48 -2.29
C ASP A 205 9.54 -15.32 -2.96
N GLY A 206 9.99 -14.08 -2.70
CA GLY A 206 9.39 -12.87 -3.23
C GLY A 206 9.11 -11.79 -2.18
N GLY A 207 8.43 -10.73 -2.60
CA GLY A 207 8.05 -9.63 -1.74
C GLY A 207 6.59 -9.72 -1.31
N TYR A 208 6.32 -9.70 -0.02
CA TYR A 208 4.95 -9.80 0.49
C TYR A 208 4.70 -9.09 1.82
N VAL A 209 3.50 -8.56 1.95
CA VAL A 209 2.84 -8.27 3.23
C VAL A 209 1.44 -8.84 3.16
N MET A 210 1.10 -9.69 4.11
CA MET A 210 -0.19 -10.36 4.21
C MET A 210 -0.85 -10.09 5.54
N ALA A 211 -2.13 -9.77 5.52
CA ALA A 211 -2.94 -9.65 6.71
C ALA A 211 -4.01 -10.74 6.73
N GLY A 212 -4.16 -11.42 7.84
CA GLY A 212 -5.15 -12.48 8.03
C GLY A 212 -6.00 -12.26 9.27
N LEU A 213 -7.30 -12.57 9.14
CA LEU A 213 -8.23 -12.62 10.26
C LEU A 213 -8.69 -14.06 10.43
N ILE A 214 -8.56 -14.59 11.65
CA ILE A 214 -9.08 -15.91 12.01
C ILE A 214 -10.49 -15.77 12.58
N GLY A 215 -11.39 -16.69 12.23
CA GLY A 215 -12.82 -16.55 12.54
C GLY A 215 -13.18 -16.41 14.02
N HIS A 216 -12.33 -16.85 14.97
CA HIS A 216 -12.54 -16.68 16.40
C HIS A 216 -12.11 -15.32 16.95
N GLY A 217 -11.33 -14.53 16.15
CA GLY A 217 -10.98 -13.17 16.52
C GLY A 217 -9.49 -12.84 16.57
N ASP A 218 -8.60 -13.82 16.41
CA ASP A 218 -7.18 -13.54 16.25
C ASP A 218 -6.91 -12.98 14.85
N ALA A 219 -5.88 -12.13 14.77
CA ALA A 219 -5.40 -11.58 13.51
C ALA A 219 -3.87 -11.59 13.45
N PHE A 220 -3.34 -11.50 12.24
CA PHE A 220 -1.90 -11.38 12.03
C PHE A 220 -1.59 -10.51 10.81
N VAL A 221 -0.40 -9.92 10.81
CA VAL A 221 0.21 -9.31 9.63
C VAL A 221 1.62 -9.83 9.49
N LEU A 222 1.93 -10.49 8.38
CA LEU A 222 3.24 -11.09 8.09
C LEU A 222 3.94 -10.32 6.98
N ARG A 223 5.22 -9.96 7.21
CA ARG A 223 6.08 -9.27 6.24
C ARG A 223 7.20 -10.16 5.73
N ASP A 224 7.57 -10.01 4.45
CA ASP A 224 8.68 -10.73 3.82
C ASP A 224 10.02 -10.49 4.52
N PRO A 225 10.94 -11.49 4.51
CA PRO A 225 12.20 -11.43 5.26
C PRO A 225 13.23 -10.45 4.71
N ALA A 226 13.09 -9.99 3.45
CA ALA A 226 13.96 -9.00 2.84
C ALA A 226 13.40 -7.56 2.95
N GLY A 227 12.20 -7.39 3.54
CA GLY A 227 11.55 -6.08 3.69
C GLY A 227 11.23 -5.40 2.37
N ILE A 228 10.92 -6.19 1.33
CA ILE A 228 10.60 -5.69 -0.01
C ILE A 228 9.32 -4.85 0.03
N ARG A 229 8.28 -5.36 0.72
CA ARG A 229 7.02 -4.65 0.89
C ARG A 229 6.94 -3.93 2.22
N PRO A 230 6.36 -2.71 2.26
CA PRO A 230 6.23 -1.94 3.49
C PRO A 230 5.00 -2.34 4.31
N ALA A 231 5.15 -2.35 5.64
CA ALA A 231 4.05 -2.49 6.58
C ALA A 231 4.32 -1.63 7.81
N PHE A 232 3.32 -0.88 8.24
CA PHE A 232 3.38 0.00 9.40
C PHE A 232 2.20 -0.27 10.32
N TYR A 233 2.41 -0.07 11.62
CA TYR A 233 1.35 -0.26 12.60
C TYR A 233 1.37 0.80 13.72
N TYR A 234 0.23 0.98 14.33
CA TYR A 234 0.01 1.78 15.54
C TYR A 234 -0.89 0.99 16.48
N GLU A 235 -0.63 1.10 17.75
CA GLU A 235 -1.46 0.55 18.83
C GLU A 235 -1.64 1.56 19.96
N ASP A 236 -2.80 1.53 20.57
CA ASP A 236 -3.10 2.14 21.86
C ASP A 236 -4.02 1.22 22.66
N GLU A 237 -4.60 1.73 23.76
CA GLU A 237 -5.46 0.95 24.66
C GLU A 237 -6.78 0.49 23.99
N GLU A 238 -7.19 1.11 22.86
CA GLU A 238 -8.49 0.87 22.25
C GLU A 238 -8.39 0.19 20.87
N ILE A 239 -7.31 0.45 20.11
CA ILE A 239 -7.20 0.04 18.71
C ILE A 239 -5.80 -0.45 18.34
N VAL A 240 -5.78 -1.36 17.37
CA VAL A 240 -4.59 -1.70 16.57
C VAL A 240 -4.88 -1.38 15.11
N VAL A 241 -4.00 -0.62 14.48
CA VAL A 241 -4.13 -0.23 13.07
C VAL A 241 -2.90 -0.64 12.30
N VAL A 242 -3.09 -1.28 11.16
CA VAL A 242 -2.01 -1.64 10.24
C VAL A 242 -2.30 -1.10 8.86
N ALA A 243 -1.30 -0.55 8.19
CA ALA A 243 -1.42 -0.09 6.81
C ALA A 243 -0.10 -0.26 6.05
N SER A 244 -0.18 -0.23 4.72
CA SER A 244 1.00 -0.27 3.86
C SER A 244 1.84 1.02 3.91
N GLU A 245 1.27 2.12 4.42
CA GLU A 245 1.90 3.43 4.42
C GLU A 245 1.77 4.14 5.78
N ARG A 246 2.89 4.58 6.37
CA ARG A 246 2.96 5.35 7.62
C ARG A 246 2.10 6.63 7.59
N PRO A 247 2.19 7.49 6.55
CA PRO A 247 1.44 8.75 6.53
C PRO A 247 -0.08 8.58 6.51
N VAL A 248 -0.56 7.42 6.08
CA VAL A 248 -1.99 7.12 6.08
C VAL A 248 -2.49 6.95 7.52
N ILE A 249 -1.78 6.16 8.33
CA ILE A 249 -2.09 5.99 9.75
C ILE A 249 -2.00 7.34 10.46
N GLN A 250 -0.91 8.08 10.26
CA GLN A 250 -0.71 9.40 10.85
C GLN A 250 -1.87 10.36 10.54
N THR A 251 -2.29 10.44 9.27
CA THR A 251 -3.36 11.36 8.86
C THR A 251 -4.72 10.96 9.42
N VAL A 252 -5.07 9.66 9.38
CA VAL A 252 -6.40 9.18 9.80
C VAL A 252 -6.58 9.23 11.32
N PHE A 253 -5.51 9.04 12.07
CA PHE A 253 -5.55 9.04 13.55
C PHE A 253 -4.89 10.26 14.18
N ASN A 254 -4.42 11.23 13.37
CA ASN A 254 -3.75 12.46 13.83
C ASN A 254 -2.53 12.18 14.72
N LEU A 255 -1.65 11.29 14.24
CA LEU A 255 -0.47 10.83 14.98
C LEU A 255 0.82 11.50 14.52
N LYS A 256 1.79 11.58 15.41
CA LYS A 256 3.16 12.01 15.11
C LYS A 256 3.96 10.85 14.49
N GLU A 257 5.06 11.17 13.80
CA GLU A 257 5.89 10.19 13.09
C GLU A 257 6.37 9.05 13.99
N HIS A 258 6.88 9.36 15.18
CA HIS A 258 7.45 8.40 16.12
C HIS A 258 6.43 7.45 16.78
N GLN A 259 5.13 7.70 16.61
CA GLN A 259 4.06 6.85 17.17
C GLN A 259 3.69 5.69 16.23
N VAL A 260 4.14 5.71 14.99
CA VAL A 260 3.82 4.67 14.00
C VAL A 260 5.07 3.82 13.77
N ASN A 261 4.98 2.54 14.07
CA ASN A 261 6.05 1.58 13.96
C ASN A 261 6.10 0.94 12.57
N GLU A 262 7.29 0.61 12.09
CA GLU A 262 7.47 -0.25 10.91
C GLU A 262 7.61 -1.69 11.37
N LEU A 263 6.82 -2.61 10.81
CA LEU A 263 6.93 -4.05 11.10
C LEU A 263 8.28 -4.57 10.57
N ALA A 264 9.04 -5.27 11.40
CA ALA A 264 10.35 -5.79 11.03
C ALA A 264 10.25 -6.83 9.89
N PRO A 265 11.24 -6.86 8.96
CA PRO A 265 11.32 -7.91 7.95
C PRO A 265 11.39 -9.31 8.55
N GLY A 266 10.67 -10.26 7.95
CA GLY A 266 10.58 -11.64 8.42
C GLY A 266 9.70 -11.83 9.65
N SER A 267 9.10 -10.77 10.18
CA SER A 267 8.27 -10.82 11.39
C SER A 267 6.78 -10.80 11.07
N ALA A 268 6.00 -11.30 12.00
CA ALA A 268 4.55 -11.12 12.05
C ALA A 268 4.14 -10.31 13.28
N LEU A 269 3.25 -9.36 13.07
CA LEU A 269 2.45 -8.75 14.14
C LEU A 269 1.29 -9.68 14.45
N LEU A 270 1.27 -10.25 15.63
CA LEU A 270 0.19 -11.10 16.14
C LEU A 270 -0.75 -10.26 16.97
N ILE A 271 -2.02 -10.31 16.66
CA ILE A 271 -3.09 -9.54 17.31
C ILE A 271 -4.09 -10.56 17.83
N PRO A 272 -3.88 -11.09 19.06
CA PRO A 272 -4.79 -12.07 19.65
C PRO A 272 -6.11 -11.41 20.04
N LYS A 273 -7.20 -12.18 20.04
CA LYS A 273 -8.49 -11.73 20.56
C LYS A 273 -8.40 -11.25 22.01
N HIS A 274 -7.56 -11.90 22.79
CA HIS A 274 -7.32 -11.59 24.20
C HIS A 274 -5.83 -11.49 24.49
N GLY A 275 -5.41 -10.42 25.14
CA GLY A 275 -4.01 -10.18 25.48
C GLY A 275 -3.33 -9.12 24.62
N PRO A 276 -2.06 -8.83 24.89
CA PRO A 276 -1.29 -7.82 24.18
C PRO A 276 -0.92 -8.29 22.76
N ILE A 277 -0.76 -7.34 21.86
CA ILE A 277 -0.14 -7.63 20.56
C ILE A 277 1.33 -8.00 20.75
N ALA A 278 1.87 -8.75 19.79
CA ALA A 278 3.27 -9.15 19.81
C ALA A 278 3.85 -9.19 18.40
N GLU A 279 5.00 -8.58 18.21
CA GLU A 279 5.82 -8.79 17.03
C GLU A 279 6.71 -10.02 17.26
N LYS A 280 6.64 -11.00 16.36
CA LYS A 280 7.37 -12.28 16.44
C LYS A 280 8.11 -12.55 15.15
N GLU A 281 9.37 -12.95 15.24
CA GLU A 281 10.13 -13.46 14.10
C GLU A 281 9.52 -14.78 13.61
N ILE A 282 9.15 -14.82 12.34
CA ILE A 282 8.61 -16.00 11.65
C ILE A 282 9.67 -16.62 10.76
N LEU A 283 10.39 -15.81 10.01
CA LEU A 283 11.53 -16.19 9.16
C LEU A 283 12.74 -15.33 9.52
N PRO A 284 13.96 -15.88 9.48
CA PRO A 284 15.16 -15.08 9.68
C PRO A 284 15.23 -13.91 8.72
N GLN A 285 15.53 -12.72 9.24
CA GLN A 285 15.71 -11.54 8.42
C GLN A 285 16.85 -11.72 7.43
N LEU A 286 16.60 -11.37 6.18
CA LEU A 286 17.57 -11.34 5.09
C LEU A 286 18.15 -9.93 4.91
N THR A 287 19.09 -9.80 3.96
CA THR A 287 19.55 -8.48 3.52
C THR A 287 18.38 -7.65 3.02
N ILE A 288 18.24 -6.45 3.54
CA ILE A 288 17.15 -5.53 3.19
C ILE A 288 17.20 -5.18 1.70
N LYS A 289 16.09 -5.40 0.99
CA LYS A 289 15.92 -5.13 -0.45
C LYS A 289 14.62 -4.37 -0.69
N LYS A 290 14.54 -3.14 -0.21
CA LYS A 290 13.34 -2.29 -0.39
C LYS A 290 13.04 -2.12 -1.88
N CYS A 291 11.80 -2.35 -2.29
CA CYS A 291 11.37 -2.24 -3.68
C CYS A 291 11.48 -0.78 -4.15
N SER A 292 12.32 -0.51 -5.16
CA SER A 292 12.49 0.83 -5.72
C SER A 292 11.20 1.35 -6.36
N PHE A 293 10.41 0.48 -7.01
CA PHE A 293 9.13 0.85 -7.59
C PHE A 293 8.12 1.30 -6.53
N GLU A 294 8.07 0.60 -5.38
CA GLU A 294 7.27 1.05 -4.23
C GLU A 294 7.70 2.45 -3.77
N ARG A 295 9.00 2.69 -3.59
CA ARG A 295 9.52 3.91 -3.00
C ARG A 295 9.45 5.12 -3.95
N ILE A 296 9.68 4.90 -5.23
CA ILE A 296 9.66 5.96 -6.24
C ILE A 296 8.22 6.29 -6.65
N TYR A 297 7.38 5.27 -6.83
CA TYR A 297 6.10 5.42 -7.50
C TYR A 297 4.87 5.31 -6.56
N PHE A 298 4.74 4.21 -5.80
CA PHE A 298 3.54 3.98 -4.99
C PHE A 298 3.52 4.73 -3.67
N SER A 299 4.65 4.79 -2.96
CA SER A 299 4.70 5.40 -1.64
C SER A 299 4.36 6.88 -1.68
N ARG A 300 3.67 7.35 -0.65
CA ARG A 300 3.33 8.78 -0.54
C ARG A 300 4.58 9.62 -0.31
N GLY A 301 4.71 10.68 -1.10
CA GLY A 301 5.83 11.63 -0.97
C GLY A 301 5.83 12.44 0.34
N SER A 302 4.78 12.34 1.14
CA SER A 302 4.70 12.94 2.48
C SER A 302 5.30 12.09 3.60
N ASP A 303 5.73 10.85 3.32
CA ASP A 303 6.53 10.06 4.26
C ASP A 303 7.93 10.66 4.36
N ALA A 304 8.45 10.84 5.59
CA ALA A 304 9.73 11.51 5.82
C ALA A 304 10.92 10.80 5.13
N ASP A 305 10.94 9.48 5.14
CA ASP A 305 12.02 8.70 4.51
C ASP A 305 11.90 8.75 2.99
N ILE A 306 10.69 8.58 2.45
CA ILE A 306 10.40 8.68 1.01
C ILE A 306 10.72 10.07 0.49
N TYR A 307 10.37 11.12 1.23
CA TYR A 307 10.66 12.50 0.88
C TYR A 307 12.17 12.73 0.73
N LYS A 308 12.96 12.29 1.74
CA LYS A 308 14.43 12.40 1.69
C LYS A 308 15.04 11.63 0.53
N GLU A 309 14.59 10.37 0.33
CA GLU A 309 15.09 9.53 -0.76
C GLU A 309 14.82 10.15 -2.13
N ARG A 310 13.58 10.59 -2.38
CA ARG A 310 13.23 11.23 -3.66
C ARG A 310 14.01 12.52 -3.89
N LYS A 311 14.21 13.34 -2.85
CA LYS A 311 15.10 14.52 -2.95
C LYS A 311 16.52 14.14 -3.31
N ASN A 312 17.06 13.11 -2.67
CA ASN A 312 18.42 12.65 -2.96
C ASN A 312 18.56 12.11 -4.38
N LEU A 313 17.56 11.35 -4.88
CA LEU A 313 17.54 10.89 -6.27
C LEU A 313 17.64 12.07 -7.25
N GLY A 314 16.86 13.13 -7.03
CA GLY A 314 16.97 14.36 -7.82
C GLY A 314 18.35 15.02 -7.76
N ARG A 315 18.99 15.07 -6.58
CA ARG A 315 20.35 15.61 -6.45
C ARG A 315 21.39 14.77 -7.19
N TYR A 316 21.28 13.45 -7.14
CA TYR A 316 22.27 12.56 -7.75
C TYR A 316 22.31 12.63 -9.28
N ILE A 317 21.24 13.05 -9.95
CA ILE A 317 21.25 13.19 -11.41
C ILE A 317 21.87 14.52 -11.89
N VAL A 318 22.09 15.51 -11.01
CA VAL A 318 22.57 16.84 -11.39
C VAL A 318 23.87 16.83 -12.20
N PRO A 319 24.91 16.03 -11.88
CA PRO A 319 26.12 16.00 -12.69
C PRO A 319 25.87 15.59 -14.15
N GLN A 320 24.98 14.63 -14.38
CA GLN A 320 24.60 14.19 -15.73
C GLN A 320 23.77 15.26 -16.44
N VAL A 321 22.85 15.92 -15.73
CA VAL A 321 22.05 17.03 -16.27
C VAL A 321 22.97 18.17 -16.72
N MET A 322 23.88 18.62 -15.85
CA MET A 322 24.81 19.70 -16.16
C MET A 322 25.72 19.37 -17.35
N LYS A 323 26.17 18.11 -17.46
CA LYS A 323 26.92 17.63 -18.62
C LYS A 323 26.07 17.67 -19.90
N ALA A 324 24.80 17.27 -19.82
CA ALA A 324 23.92 17.23 -21.00
C ALA A 324 23.60 18.62 -21.56
N ILE A 325 23.40 19.61 -20.69
CA ILE A 325 23.17 21.01 -21.08
C ILE A 325 24.48 21.81 -21.26
N GLN A 326 25.65 21.16 -21.15
CA GLN A 326 26.98 21.78 -21.28
C GLN A 326 27.19 22.99 -20.32
N GLY A 327 26.53 22.95 -19.15
CA GLY A 327 26.59 24.03 -18.17
C GLY A 327 25.73 25.26 -18.47
N ASP A 328 25.00 25.26 -19.59
CA ASP A 328 24.12 26.39 -19.99
C ASP A 328 22.83 26.43 -19.17
N ILE A 329 22.92 27.00 -17.97
CA ILE A 329 21.80 27.20 -17.05
C ILE A 329 20.89 28.34 -17.53
N GLU A 330 21.44 29.35 -18.18
CA GLU A 330 20.72 30.56 -18.60
C GLU A 330 19.66 30.26 -19.65
N HIS A 331 20.01 29.40 -20.64
CA HIS A 331 19.09 28.97 -21.71
C HIS A 331 18.45 27.60 -21.42
N THR A 332 18.40 27.17 -20.16
CA THR A 332 17.78 25.90 -19.76
C THR A 332 16.55 26.14 -18.89
N VAL A 333 15.43 25.56 -19.28
CA VAL A 333 14.19 25.51 -18.50
C VAL A 333 14.10 24.19 -17.79
N PHE A 334 14.00 24.22 -16.47
CA PHE A 334 13.86 23.04 -15.60
C PHE A 334 12.38 22.82 -15.24
N SER A 335 11.89 21.62 -15.38
CA SER A 335 10.50 21.26 -15.08
C SER A 335 10.36 19.80 -14.62
N PHE A 336 9.14 19.39 -14.32
CA PHE A 336 8.81 18.02 -13.92
C PHE A 336 7.42 17.60 -14.40
N ILE A 337 7.21 16.29 -14.49
CA ILE A 337 5.90 15.70 -14.74
C ILE A 337 5.16 15.55 -13.40
N PRO A 338 4.02 16.24 -13.21
CA PRO A 338 3.26 16.09 -11.98
C PRO A 338 2.57 14.71 -11.92
N ASN A 339 2.38 14.12 -10.68
CA ASN A 339 2.67 14.73 -9.39
C ASN A 339 3.86 14.05 -8.70
N THR A 340 4.19 12.81 -9.06
CA THR A 340 5.14 11.95 -8.31
C THR A 340 6.58 12.46 -8.38
N ALA A 341 6.98 13.02 -9.52
CA ALA A 341 8.33 13.54 -9.75
C ALA A 341 8.65 14.85 -9.00
N GLU A 342 7.64 15.54 -8.46
CA GLU A 342 7.80 16.87 -7.85
C GLU A 342 8.87 16.91 -6.74
N VAL A 343 8.88 15.92 -5.84
CA VAL A 343 9.85 15.88 -4.73
C VAL A 343 11.28 15.68 -5.25
N SER A 344 11.46 14.85 -6.27
CA SER A 344 12.76 14.66 -6.92
C SER A 344 13.20 15.93 -7.64
N PHE A 345 12.26 16.66 -8.25
CA PHE A 345 12.55 17.97 -8.87
C PHE A 345 13.09 18.98 -7.85
N TYR A 346 12.50 19.10 -6.67
CA TYR A 346 13.08 19.98 -5.62
C TYR A 346 14.49 19.57 -5.24
N GLY A 347 14.78 18.28 -5.21
CA GLY A 347 16.12 17.76 -4.98
C GLY A 347 17.10 18.13 -6.09
N MET A 348 16.69 17.99 -7.35
CA MET A 348 17.46 18.37 -8.53
C MET A 348 17.75 19.88 -8.52
N MET A 349 16.74 20.72 -8.30
CA MET A 349 16.91 22.17 -8.28
C MET A 349 17.86 22.62 -7.18
N LYS A 350 17.79 22.00 -5.99
CA LYS A 350 18.77 22.28 -4.93
C LYS A 350 20.21 21.95 -5.36
N GLY A 351 20.40 20.82 -6.05
CA GLY A 351 21.71 20.45 -6.57
C GLY A 351 22.20 21.36 -7.71
N VAL A 352 21.29 21.81 -8.60
CA VAL A 352 21.59 22.79 -9.65
C VAL A 352 21.99 24.13 -9.04
N GLU A 353 21.28 24.58 -7.99
CA GLU A 353 21.62 25.79 -7.26
C GLU A 353 23.00 25.69 -6.59
N ASP A 354 23.31 24.56 -5.94
CA ASP A 354 24.63 24.33 -5.32
C ASP A 354 25.73 24.36 -6.38
N TYR A 355 25.53 23.73 -7.54
CA TYR A 355 26.48 23.80 -8.67
C TYR A 355 26.64 25.21 -9.21
N HIS A 356 25.58 25.93 -9.45
CA HIS A 356 25.58 27.28 -9.99
C HIS A 356 26.25 28.27 -9.03
N ASN A 357 26.05 28.11 -7.73
CA ASN A 357 26.72 28.95 -6.72
C ASN A 357 28.24 28.73 -6.73
N LEU A 358 28.72 27.50 -6.97
CA LEU A 358 30.16 27.24 -7.13
C LEU A 358 30.71 27.91 -8.39
N GLU A 359 30.02 27.84 -9.52
CA GLU A 359 30.42 28.52 -10.76
C GLU A 359 30.41 30.04 -10.60
N LYS A 360 29.42 30.61 -9.90
CA LYS A 360 29.40 32.05 -9.56
C LYS A 360 30.61 32.45 -8.73
N ALA A 361 30.94 31.67 -7.70
CA ALA A 361 32.12 31.94 -6.86
C ALA A 361 33.40 31.92 -7.68
N ASN A 362 33.60 30.94 -8.55
CA ASN A 362 34.72 30.84 -9.48
C ASN A 362 34.78 32.05 -10.42
N SER A 363 33.63 32.44 -10.97
CA SER A 363 33.54 33.61 -11.88
C SER A 363 33.88 34.92 -11.19
N ILE A 364 33.44 35.12 -9.94
CA ILE A 364 33.78 36.29 -9.15
C ILE A 364 35.28 36.31 -8.86
N LEU A 365 35.89 35.20 -8.46
CA LEU A 365 37.34 35.10 -8.23
C LEU A 365 38.15 35.41 -9.50
N ALA A 366 37.65 35.02 -10.68
CA ALA A 366 38.29 35.29 -11.95
C ALA A 366 38.27 36.79 -12.37
N LEU A 367 37.40 37.62 -11.76
CA LEU A 367 37.38 39.06 -12.02
C LEU A 367 38.64 39.81 -11.46
N GLY A 368 39.45 39.15 -10.64
CA GLY A 368 40.66 39.71 -10.07
C GLY A 368 40.44 40.53 -8.80
N PRO A 369 41.46 41.33 -8.34
CA PRO A 369 41.45 41.89 -6.99
C PRO A 369 40.49 43.08 -6.75
N ASN A 370 40.04 43.76 -7.79
CA ASN A 370 39.14 44.94 -7.67
C ASN A 370 37.94 44.86 -8.64
N PRO A 371 37.04 43.91 -8.52
CA PRO A 371 35.92 43.82 -9.40
C PRO A 371 34.91 44.96 -9.19
N SER A 372 34.26 45.43 -10.24
CA SER A 372 33.18 46.40 -10.10
C SER A 372 31.95 45.77 -9.45
N SER A 373 31.21 46.53 -8.67
CA SER A 373 29.96 46.08 -8.07
C SER A 373 28.95 45.59 -9.13
N GLU A 374 28.93 46.25 -10.29
CA GLU A 374 28.08 45.89 -11.42
C GLU A 374 28.40 44.48 -11.98
N SER A 375 29.70 44.17 -12.14
CA SER A 375 30.17 42.85 -12.61
C SER A 375 29.78 41.74 -11.63
N ILE A 376 29.96 42.00 -10.32
CA ILE A 376 29.58 41.04 -9.26
C ILE A 376 28.05 40.83 -9.27
N THR A 377 27.28 41.92 -9.32
CA THR A 377 25.79 41.87 -9.33
C THR A 377 25.29 41.05 -10.50
N LYS A 378 25.83 41.25 -11.71
CA LYS A 378 25.47 40.51 -12.91
C LYS A 378 25.67 38.97 -12.74
N ILE A 379 26.77 38.56 -12.09
CA ILE A 379 27.06 37.17 -11.81
C ILE A 379 26.05 36.60 -10.77
N ILE A 380 25.78 37.38 -9.71
CA ILE A 380 24.88 36.93 -8.64
C ILE A 380 23.43 36.81 -9.11
N GLU A 381 22.97 37.71 -9.99
CA GLU A 381 21.61 37.75 -10.52
C GLU A 381 21.25 36.54 -11.41
N GLY A 382 22.25 35.87 -12.02
CA GLY A 382 22.03 34.68 -12.81
C GLY A 382 21.25 33.61 -11.99
N ARG A 383 20.16 33.08 -12.52
CA ARG A 383 19.31 32.08 -11.88
C ARG A 383 18.87 31.00 -12.86
N ALA A 384 18.69 29.78 -12.35
CA ALA A 384 18.06 28.72 -13.11
C ALA A 384 16.58 29.08 -13.40
N ARG A 385 16.13 28.84 -14.62
CA ARG A 385 14.74 29.07 -15.04
C ARG A 385 13.89 27.86 -14.66
N ILE A 386 12.96 28.06 -13.75
CA ILE A 386 12.06 27.03 -13.25
C ILE A 386 10.64 27.34 -13.75
N GLU A 387 10.10 26.43 -14.57
CA GLU A 387 8.76 26.60 -15.14
C GLU A 387 7.94 25.33 -14.93
N LYS A 388 6.68 25.47 -14.61
CA LYS A 388 5.72 24.37 -14.55
C LYS A 388 5.13 24.12 -15.95
N ILE A 389 5.87 23.39 -16.78
CA ILE A 389 5.51 23.16 -18.18
C ILE A 389 4.23 22.31 -18.29
N ALA A 390 4.10 21.28 -17.44
CA ALA A 390 2.95 20.38 -17.45
C ALA A 390 2.09 20.55 -16.20
N ILE A 391 0.78 20.70 -16.39
CA ILE A 391 -0.22 20.75 -15.34
C ILE A 391 -1.14 19.56 -15.53
N LYS A 392 -1.29 18.72 -14.50
CA LYS A 392 -2.18 17.57 -14.57
C LYS A 392 -3.61 17.98 -14.26
N ASP A 393 -4.47 17.98 -15.27
CA ASP A 393 -5.89 18.35 -15.14
C ASP A 393 -6.76 17.16 -14.67
N ALA A 394 -6.48 15.95 -15.12
CA ALA A 394 -7.29 14.79 -14.80
C ALA A 394 -6.64 13.89 -13.72
N LYS A 395 -7.48 13.31 -12.84
CA LYS A 395 -7.04 12.30 -11.86
C LYS A 395 -6.76 10.92 -12.47
N LEU A 396 -6.44 10.87 -13.76
CA LEU A 396 -6.20 9.64 -14.52
C LEU A 396 -4.73 9.20 -14.46
N ARG A 397 -4.50 7.90 -14.33
CA ARG A 397 -3.19 7.28 -14.49
C ARG A 397 -3.12 6.61 -15.86
N THR A 398 -2.39 7.22 -16.77
CA THR A 398 -2.35 6.88 -18.20
C THR A 398 -1.79 5.50 -18.56
N PHE A 399 -1.03 4.86 -17.69
CA PHE A 399 -0.41 3.57 -17.99
C PHE A 399 -1.21 2.35 -17.51
N ILE A 400 -2.38 2.55 -16.86
CA ILE A 400 -3.25 1.49 -16.32
C ILE A 400 -4.46 1.22 -17.22
N THR A 401 -4.82 2.13 -18.12
CA THR A 401 -5.93 1.94 -19.06
C THR A 401 -5.63 0.88 -20.11
N GLN A 402 -6.66 0.09 -20.50
CA GLN A 402 -6.57 -0.90 -21.59
C GLN A 402 -6.11 -0.25 -22.88
N ASP A 403 -5.29 -0.98 -23.65
CA ASP A 403 -4.49 -0.45 -24.78
C ASP A 403 -5.29 0.32 -25.86
N ASP A 404 -6.57 0.02 -26.10
CA ASP A 404 -7.36 0.61 -27.18
C ASP A 404 -7.87 2.05 -26.94
N SER A 405 -7.97 2.53 -25.70
CA SER A 405 -8.42 3.90 -25.35
C SER A 405 -7.32 4.79 -24.77
N ARG A 406 -6.12 4.25 -24.66
CA ARG A 406 -4.99 4.87 -23.93
C ARG A 406 -4.37 6.03 -24.70
N ASP A 407 -4.27 5.90 -26.00
CA ASP A 407 -3.56 6.84 -26.86
C ASP A 407 -4.25 8.20 -26.95
N ASP A 408 -5.58 8.22 -26.95
CA ASP A 408 -6.36 9.46 -26.97
C ASP A 408 -6.42 10.14 -25.58
N LEU A 409 -6.46 9.33 -24.50
CA LEU A 409 -6.50 9.85 -23.11
C LEU A 409 -5.17 10.50 -22.71
N VAL A 410 -4.02 9.99 -23.15
CA VAL A 410 -2.71 10.56 -22.79
C VAL A 410 -2.55 11.99 -23.28
N THR A 411 -3.10 12.31 -24.45
CA THR A 411 -3.01 13.64 -25.07
C THR A 411 -3.76 14.71 -24.26
N HIS A 412 -4.76 14.33 -23.44
CA HIS A 412 -5.62 15.26 -22.71
C HIS A 412 -5.43 15.25 -21.18
N VAL A 413 -4.42 14.51 -20.68
CA VAL A 413 -4.16 14.41 -19.23
C VAL A 413 -3.39 15.61 -18.69
N TYR A 414 -2.60 16.24 -19.57
CA TYR A 414 -1.75 17.36 -19.18
C TYR A 414 -2.06 18.59 -20.02
N ASP A 415 -2.30 19.71 -19.34
CA ASP A 415 -2.26 21.02 -19.96
C ASP A 415 -0.83 21.52 -20.02
N ILE A 416 -0.49 22.20 -21.13
CA ILE A 416 0.84 22.77 -21.35
C ILE A 416 0.83 24.28 -21.10
N THR A 417 1.80 24.76 -20.35
CA THR A 417 2.01 26.19 -20.15
C THR A 417 2.75 26.78 -21.34
N TYR A 418 2.02 27.52 -22.16
CA TYR A 418 2.58 28.15 -23.35
C TYR A 418 3.40 29.41 -23.02
N GLY A 419 4.40 29.70 -23.89
CA GLY A 419 5.17 30.95 -23.85
C GLY A 419 6.32 30.97 -22.83
N CYS A 420 6.51 29.91 -22.05
CA CYS A 420 7.64 29.80 -21.09
C CYS A 420 8.93 29.27 -21.75
N ILE A 421 8.87 28.74 -22.95
CA ILE A 421 9.99 28.18 -23.70
C ILE A 421 10.16 28.96 -25.02
N VAL A 422 11.37 29.30 -25.38
CA VAL A 422 11.71 29.92 -26.66
C VAL A 422 12.25 28.83 -27.61
N PRO A 423 11.50 28.46 -28.67
CA PRO A 423 11.95 27.45 -29.61
C PRO A 423 13.31 27.78 -30.21
N HIS A 424 14.11 26.73 -30.46
CA HIS A 424 15.47 26.82 -31.04
C HIS A 424 16.52 27.57 -30.23
N ARG A 425 16.17 28.09 -29.05
CA ARG A 425 17.10 28.73 -28.10
C ARG A 425 17.22 27.94 -26.80
N ASP A 426 16.09 27.56 -26.24
CA ASP A 426 16.05 27.01 -24.89
C ASP A 426 16.22 25.48 -24.88
N ASN A 427 17.05 24.99 -23.97
CA ASN A 427 17.07 23.60 -23.57
C ASN A 427 15.94 23.33 -22.59
N ILE A 428 15.42 22.11 -22.58
CA ILE A 428 14.39 21.67 -21.63
C ILE A 428 14.93 20.47 -20.86
N VAL A 429 14.92 20.59 -19.51
CA VAL A 429 15.21 19.50 -18.60
C VAL A 429 13.93 19.15 -17.85
N VAL A 430 13.37 17.97 -18.12
CA VAL A 430 12.14 17.49 -17.48
C VAL A 430 12.45 16.22 -16.69
N ILE A 431 12.14 16.22 -15.40
CA ILE A 431 12.24 15.02 -14.56
C ILE A 431 10.89 14.31 -14.49
N ASP A 432 10.89 12.98 -14.63
CA ASP A 432 9.74 12.12 -14.45
C ASP A 432 10.08 11.01 -13.42
N ASP A 433 9.07 10.38 -12.83
CA ASP A 433 9.25 9.29 -11.88
C ASP A 433 9.64 7.98 -12.58
N SER A 434 9.20 7.79 -13.82
CA SER A 434 9.50 6.61 -14.63
C SER A 434 9.37 6.86 -16.12
N ILE A 435 10.34 6.39 -16.90
CA ILE A 435 10.28 6.40 -18.37
C ILE A 435 10.12 4.96 -18.85
N VAL A 436 8.87 4.51 -19.00
CA VAL A 436 8.57 3.14 -19.43
C VAL A 436 8.50 3.04 -20.96
N ARG A 437 7.61 3.82 -21.59
CA ARG A 437 7.41 3.85 -23.06
C ARG A 437 7.70 5.22 -23.66
N GLY A 438 7.95 6.23 -22.83
CA GLY A 438 8.16 7.61 -23.27
C GLY A 438 6.90 8.28 -23.87
N THR A 439 5.72 7.70 -23.68
CA THR A 439 4.47 8.19 -24.28
C THR A 439 4.10 9.57 -23.78
N THR A 440 4.23 9.81 -22.48
CA THR A 440 3.96 11.13 -21.86
C THR A 440 4.83 12.22 -22.46
N LEU A 441 6.13 11.97 -22.61
CA LEU A 441 7.05 12.92 -23.24
C LEU A 441 6.69 13.19 -24.70
N LYS A 442 6.47 12.13 -25.51
CA LYS A 442 6.22 12.24 -26.96
C LYS A 442 4.87 12.84 -27.30
N LYS A 443 3.81 12.56 -26.52
CA LYS A 443 2.44 12.96 -26.87
C LYS A 443 1.94 14.20 -26.12
N SER A 444 2.55 14.53 -24.96
CA SER A 444 2.06 15.62 -24.13
C SER A 444 3.04 16.77 -23.97
N ILE A 445 4.34 16.60 -24.25
CA ILE A 445 5.36 17.63 -23.96
C ILE A 445 6.15 18.04 -25.21
N LEU A 446 6.47 17.11 -26.10
CA LEU A 446 7.16 17.34 -27.39
C LEU A 446 6.14 17.43 -28.53
#